data_6f5416a4ed139d50b9855a9fad173748
#
_entry.id   6f5416a4ed139d50b9855a9fad173748
#
_cell.length_a   1.000
_cell.length_b   1.000
_cell.length_c   1.000
_cell.angle_alpha   90.00
_cell.angle_beta   90.00
_cell.angle_gamma   90.00
#
_symmetry.space_group_name_H-M   'P 1'
#
loop_
_entity.id
_entity.type
_entity.pdbx_description
1 polymer ?
#
loop_
_entity_poly.entity_id
_entity_poly.type
_entity_poly.pdbx_seq_one_letter_code
_entity_poly.pdbx_strand_id
1 'polypeptide(L)'
;PEAFMHTNIMGTYQLLEASRRFLATQSQTKTSDFRFHHISTDEVYGDLEDPNDYFREDTAYAPSSPYSASKASSDHLVRAWHRTYGLPVLITNCSNNYGPYHFPEKLIPHIILSALAGKPLPVYGDGSQVRDWLYVEDHAAALLTVVRSGKVGETYNIGGHNERRNLQVVEAICDLLEQLRPEKPPGVSAYKELITFVTDRP
;
A
#
# COMPACT_ATOMS: atom_id res chain seq x y z
N PRO A 1 15.01 7.93 6.18
CA PRO A 1 15.13 6.47 5.96
C PRO A 1 15.27 5.68 7.25
N GLU A 2 15.99 6.19 8.26
CA GLU A 2 16.26 5.51 9.53
C GLU A 2 14.98 5.00 10.22
N ALA A 3 13.92 5.81 10.25
CA ALA A 3 12.63 5.43 10.83
C ALA A 3 12.05 4.17 10.15
N PHE A 4 12.22 3.99 8.84
CA PHE A 4 11.79 2.79 8.14
C PHE A 4 12.56 1.55 8.60
N MET A 5 13.88 1.66 8.82
CA MET A 5 14.69 0.56 9.30
C MET A 5 14.25 0.12 10.70
N HIS A 6 14.09 1.07 11.61
CA HIS A 6 13.64 0.77 12.96
C HIS A 6 12.22 0.22 13.01
N THR A 7 11.28 0.84 12.32
CA THR A 7 9.87 0.42 12.39
C THR A 7 9.62 -0.85 11.60
N ASN A 8 10.04 -0.89 10.32
CA ASN A 8 9.67 -2.00 9.44
C ASN A 8 10.55 -3.24 9.68
N ILE A 9 11.85 -3.09 9.86
CA ILE A 9 12.76 -4.22 10.03
C ILE A 9 12.83 -4.65 11.50
N MET A 10 13.29 -3.74 12.36
CA MET A 10 13.48 -4.09 13.78
C MET A 10 12.15 -4.32 14.50
N GLY A 11 11.10 -3.54 14.19
CA GLY A 11 9.77 -3.77 14.74
C GLY A 11 9.21 -5.13 14.34
N THR A 12 9.33 -5.52 13.07
CA THR A 12 8.92 -6.86 12.61
C THR A 12 9.71 -7.96 13.31
N TYR A 13 11.03 -7.80 13.42
CA TYR A 13 11.88 -8.75 14.18
C TYR A 13 11.38 -8.93 15.62
N GLN A 14 11.10 -7.84 16.33
CA GLN A 14 10.62 -7.91 17.73
C GLN A 14 9.27 -8.64 17.83
N LEU A 15 8.35 -8.39 16.92
CA LEU A 15 7.06 -9.06 16.89
C LEU A 15 7.19 -10.54 16.56
N LEU A 16 8.06 -10.92 15.64
CA LEU A 16 8.36 -12.31 15.30
C LEU A 16 8.93 -13.07 16.51
N GLU A 17 9.91 -12.49 17.22
CA GLU A 17 10.49 -13.10 18.42
C GLU A 17 9.48 -13.17 19.57
N ALA A 18 8.66 -12.14 19.78
CA ALA A 18 7.59 -12.18 20.77
C ALA A 18 6.58 -13.30 20.47
N SER A 19 6.16 -13.43 19.22
CA SER A 19 5.25 -14.48 18.75
C SER A 19 5.84 -15.88 18.94
N ARG A 20 7.10 -16.06 18.56
CA ARG A 20 7.82 -17.32 18.75
C ARG A 20 7.90 -17.74 20.23
N ARG A 21 8.27 -16.80 21.09
CA ARG A 21 8.34 -17.03 22.56
C ARG A 21 6.95 -17.35 23.15
N PHE A 22 5.93 -16.61 22.73
CA PHE A 22 4.55 -16.86 23.15
C PHE A 22 4.12 -18.28 22.78
N LEU A 23 4.29 -18.70 21.53
CA LEU A 23 3.91 -20.03 21.08
C LEU A 23 4.66 -21.15 21.81
N ALA A 24 5.94 -20.95 22.14
CA ALA A 24 6.73 -21.91 22.90
C ALA A 24 6.19 -22.17 24.32
N THR A 25 5.42 -21.24 24.89
CA THR A 25 4.82 -21.35 26.23
C THR A 25 3.40 -21.93 26.24
N GLN A 26 2.78 -22.09 25.06
CA GLN A 26 1.39 -22.52 24.93
C GLN A 26 1.29 -24.01 24.56
N SER A 27 0.17 -24.63 24.91
CA SER A 27 -0.16 -25.98 24.41
C SER A 27 -0.56 -25.91 22.93
N GLN A 28 -0.27 -26.96 22.16
CA GLN A 28 -0.62 -27.03 20.72
C GLN A 28 -2.11 -26.78 20.45
N THR A 29 -3.00 -27.23 21.32
CA THR A 29 -4.45 -27.02 21.18
C THR A 29 -4.87 -25.55 21.26
N LYS A 30 -4.08 -24.71 21.95
CA LYS A 30 -4.35 -23.28 22.09
C LYS A 30 -3.74 -22.44 20.97
N THR A 31 -2.83 -23.02 20.18
CA THR A 31 -2.07 -22.32 19.14
C THR A 31 -2.40 -22.79 17.73
N SER A 32 -3.30 -23.78 17.56
CA SER A 32 -3.68 -24.31 16.25
C SER A 32 -4.17 -23.25 15.27
N ASP A 33 -4.86 -22.23 15.78
CA ASP A 33 -5.46 -21.15 14.99
C ASP A 33 -4.61 -19.88 14.96
N PHE A 34 -3.45 -19.87 15.61
CA PHE A 34 -2.57 -18.71 15.58
C PHE A 34 -2.04 -18.47 14.16
N ARG A 35 -2.05 -17.23 13.73
CA ARG A 35 -1.47 -16.75 12.47
C ARG A 35 -0.71 -15.45 12.72
N PHE A 36 0.54 -15.40 12.28
CA PHE A 36 1.27 -14.14 12.17
C PHE A 36 1.03 -13.59 10.76
N HIS A 37 0.13 -12.65 10.63
CA HIS A 37 -0.16 -12.05 9.33
C HIS A 37 0.64 -10.77 9.15
N HIS A 38 1.57 -10.78 8.20
CA HIS A 38 2.38 -9.64 7.82
C HIS A 38 1.78 -8.93 6.62
N ILE A 39 1.40 -7.66 6.81
CA ILE A 39 0.83 -6.83 5.74
C ILE A 39 1.97 -6.01 5.13
N SER A 40 2.26 -6.28 3.86
CA SER A 40 3.31 -5.64 3.07
C SER A 40 2.72 -4.82 1.91
N THR A 41 3.49 -4.58 0.87
CA THR A 41 3.15 -3.73 -0.27
C THR A 41 3.67 -4.35 -1.57
N ASP A 42 3.01 -4.08 -2.69
CA ASP A 42 3.46 -4.43 -4.03
C ASP A 42 4.75 -3.70 -4.44
N GLU A 43 5.08 -2.58 -3.79
CA GLU A 43 6.34 -1.85 -4.05
C GLU A 43 7.61 -2.68 -3.80
N VAL A 44 7.50 -3.83 -3.12
CA VAL A 44 8.63 -4.77 -2.95
C VAL A 44 9.06 -5.42 -4.27
N TYR A 45 8.18 -5.48 -5.25
CA TYR A 45 8.46 -6.03 -6.57
C TYR A 45 9.21 -5.06 -7.50
N GLY A 46 9.17 -3.74 -7.20
CA GLY A 46 9.77 -2.70 -8.02
C GLY A 46 8.85 -2.20 -9.13
N ASP A 47 9.39 -2.01 -10.32
CA ASP A 47 8.66 -1.50 -11.47
C ASP A 47 8.39 -2.61 -12.48
N LEU A 48 7.25 -2.54 -13.20
CA LEU A 48 6.94 -3.42 -14.32
C LEU A 48 7.62 -2.89 -15.59
N GLU A 49 8.35 -3.76 -16.30
CA GLU A 49 8.95 -3.42 -17.61
C GLU A 49 7.87 -3.29 -18.69
N ASP A 50 6.88 -4.18 -18.68
CA ASP A 50 5.70 -4.12 -19.57
C ASP A 50 4.49 -3.58 -18.78
N PRO A 51 3.89 -2.45 -19.20
CA PRO A 51 2.73 -1.87 -18.54
C PRO A 51 1.46 -2.75 -18.60
N ASN A 52 1.46 -3.82 -19.39
CA ASN A 52 0.37 -4.79 -19.47
C ASN A 52 0.61 -6.04 -18.62
N ASP A 53 1.73 -6.13 -17.93
CA ASP A 53 2.03 -7.24 -17.02
C ASP A 53 1.54 -6.95 -15.60
N TYR A 54 1.59 -7.95 -14.74
CA TYR A 54 1.15 -7.89 -13.35
C TYR A 54 2.19 -8.54 -12.44
N PHE A 55 2.32 -7.99 -11.24
CA PHE A 55 3.07 -8.67 -10.19
C PHE A 55 2.36 -9.95 -9.75
N ARG A 56 3.13 -11.01 -9.61
CA ARG A 56 2.68 -12.30 -9.11
C ARG A 56 3.42 -12.62 -7.82
N GLU A 57 2.92 -13.57 -7.05
CA GLU A 57 3.52 -13.95 -5.78
C GLU A 57 4.93 -14.57 -5.93
N ASP A 58 5.27 -15.05 -7.14
CA ASP A 58 6.59 -15.56 -7.51
C ASP A 58 7.48 -14.54 -8.25
N THR A 59 7.00 -13.31 -8.45
CA THR A 59 7.80 -12.21 -9.00
C THR A 59 8.98 -11.91 -8.06
N ALA A 60 10.17 -11.78 -8.63
CA ALA A 60 11.36 -11.45 -7.87
C ALA A 60 11.26 -10.05 -7.24
N TYR A 61 11.69 -9.92 -5.99
CA TYR A 61 11.73 -8.61 -5.32
C TYR A 61 12.84 -7.74 -5.90
N ALA A 62 12.49 -6.50 -6.28
CA ALA A 62 13.40 -5.49 -6.81
C ALA A 62 13.05 -4.07 -6.27
N PRO A 63 13.01 -3.88 -4.94
CA PRO A 63 12.56 -2.63 -4.34
C PRO A 63 13.44 -1.45 -4.75
N SER A 64 12.82 -0.35 -5.18
CA SER A 64 13.51 0.84 -5.73
C SER A 64 13.65 2.01 -4.72
N SER A 65 13.06 1.91 -3.53
CA SER A 65 13.11 2.96 -2.51
C SER A 65 13.57 2.44 -1.15
N PRO A 66 14.08 3.32 -0.23
CA PRO A 66 14.38 2.90 1.14
C PRO A 66 13.16 2.33 1.89
N TYR A 67 11.96 2.82 1.60
CA TYR A 67 10.72 2.29 2.16
C TYR A 67 10.46 0.87 1.64
N SER A 68 10.39 0.67 0.33
CA SER A 68 10.12 -0.64 -0.26
C SER A 68 11.21 -1.66 0.07
N ALA A 69 12.48 -1.23 0.13
CA ALA A 69 13.59 -2.08 0.59
C ALA A 69 13.41 -2.53 2.04
N SER A 70 12.95 -1.64 2.93
CA SER A 70 12.67 -2.00 4.33
C SER A 70 11.49 -2.98 4.47
N LYS A 71 10.46 -2.83 3.63
CA LYS A 71 9.32 -3.76 3.57
C LYS A 71 9.73 -5.12 3.00
N ALA A 72 10.51 -5.16 1.92
CA ALA A 72 11.07 -6.39 1.38
C ALA A 72 11.93 -7.14 2.41
N SER A 73 12.75 -6.40 3.18
CA SER A 73 13.53 -6.96 4.29
C SER A 73 12.64 -7.59 5.35
N SER A 74 11.53 -6.95 5.71
CA SER A 74 10.55 -7.48 6.67
C SER A 74 9.91 -8.77 6.16
N ASP A 75 9.52 -8.82 4.89
CA ASP A 75 8.94 -10.01 4.25
C ASP A 75 9.92 -11.19 4.30
N HIS A 76 11.20 -10.93 4.04
CA HIS A 76 12.24 -11.95 4.14
C HIS A 76 12.43 -12.44 5.59
N LEU A 77 12.37 -11.56 6.59
CA LEU A 77 12.41 -11.97 8.00
C LEU A 77 11.21 -12.88 8.33
N VAL A 78 10.00 -12.54 7.92
CA VAL A 78 8.80 -13.35 8.15
C VAL A 78 8.94 -14.74 7.54
N ARG A 79 9.38 -14.83 6.27
CA ARG A 79 9.65 -16.13 5.62
C ARG A 79 10.75 -16.92 6.31
N ALA A 80 11.81 -16.26 6.79
CA ALA A 80 12.90 -16.91 7.51
C ALA A 80 12.42 -17.50 8.85
N TRP A 81 11.58 -16.80 9.62
CA TRP A 81 11.00 -17.30 10.86
C TRP A 81 10.07 -18.49 10.63
N HIS A 82 9.28 -18.44 9.56
CA HIS A 82 8.49 -19.61 9.17
C HIS A 82 9.37 -20.83 8.86
N ARG A 83 10.36 -20.65 7.99
CA ARG A 83 11.21 -21.76 7.53
C ARG A 83 12.09 -22.32 8.64
N THR A 84 12.62 -21.47 9.53
CA THR A 84 13.58 -21.87 10.55
C THR A 84 12.90 -22.39 11.83
N TYR A 85 11.82 -21.74 12.23
CA TYR A 85 11.18 -22.01 13.53
C TYR A 85 9.76 -22.56 13.42
N GLY A 86 9.24 -22.73 12.21
CA GLY A 86 7.86 -23.21 11.99
C GLY A 86 6.78 -22.20 12.40
N LEU A 87 7.13 -20.89 12.54
CA LEU A 87 6.13 -19.88 12.89
C LEU A 87 5.02 -19.86 11.83
N PRO A 88 3.72 -19.98 12.21
CA PRO A 88 2.62 -19.97 11.24
C PRO A 88 2.37 -18.56 10.71
N VAL A 89 2.97 -18.23 9.58
CA VAL A 89 2.92 -16.90 8.97
C VAL A 89 2.04 -16.86 7.74
N LEU A 90 1.54 -15.66 7.44
CA LEU A 90 0.91 -15.27 6.17
C LEU A 90 1.50 -13.92 5.76
N ILE A 91 1.70 -13.70 4.47
CA ILE A 91 2.14 -12.41 3.92
C ILE A 91 1.11 -11.94 2.91
N THR A 92 0.77 -10.65 2.94
CA THR A 92 -0.03 -10.01 1.90
C THR A 92 0.71 -8.80 1.36
N ASN A 93 0.76 -8.67 0.03
CA ASN A 93 1.31 -7.52 -0.68
C ASN A 93 0.15 -6.79 -1.35
N CYS A 94 -0.18 -5.59 -0.87
CA CYS A 94 -1.31 -4.83 -1.40
C CYS A 94 -0.86 -3.69 -2.30
N SER A 95 -1.71 -3.36 -3.27
CA SER A 95 -1.59 -2.16 -4.09
C SER A 95 -1.99 -0.87 -3.34
N ASN A 96 -2.04 0.27 -4.03
CA ASN A 96 -2.30 1.56 -3.41
C ASN A 96 -3.73 1.65 -2.85
N ASN A 97 -3.85 1.74 -1.54
CA ASN A 97 -5.13 1.87 -0.88
C ASN A 97 -5.69 3.28 -0.98
N TYR A 98 -7.02 3.39 -1.11
CA TYR A 98 -7.74 4.65 -0.99
C TYR A 98 -9.08 4.45 -0.25
N GLY A 99 -9.63 5.52 0.29
CA GLY A 99 -10.94 5.48 0.97
C GLY A 99 -11.04 6.46 2.13
N PRO A 100 -12.11 6.35 2.93
CA PRO A 100 -12.32 7.18 4.11
C PRO A 100 -11.13 7.13 5.07
N TYR A 101 -10.85 8.28 5.73
CA TYR A 101 -9.76 8.44 6.70
C TYR A 101 -8.34 8.26 6.12
N HIS A 102 -8.19 8.24 4.80
CA HIS A 102 -6.88 8.22 4.15
C HIS A 102 -6.06 9.44 4.59
N PHE A 103 -4.78 9.24 4.92
CA PHE A 103 -3.93 10.29 5.47
C PHE A 103 -3.77 11.48 4.51
N PRO A 104 -3.91 12.73 4.96
CA PRO A 104 -4.02 13.92 4.09
C PRO A 104 -2.84 14.21 3.16
N GLU A 105 -1.66 13.64 3.43
CA GLU A 105 -0.48 13.78 2.55
C GLU A 105 -0.53 12.88 1.31
N LYS A 106 -1.43 11.88 1.29
CA LYS A 106 -1.56 10.96 0.16
C LYS A 106 -2.31 11.65 -0.99
N LEU A 107 -2.05 11.18 -2.23
CA LEU A 107 -2.51 11.83 -3.46
C LEU A 107 -4.00 12.23 -3.41
N ILE A 108 -4.90 11.28 -3.23
CA ILE A 108 -6.34 11.53 -3.32
C ILE A 108 -6.81 12.55 -2.29
N PRO A 109 -6.61 12.39 -0.97
CA PRO A 109 -7.06 13.38 0.00
C PRO A 109 -6.32 14.72 -0.14
N HIS A 110 -5.04 14.71 -0.52
CA HIS A 110 -4.30 15.94 -0.75
C HIS A 110 -4.89 16.78 -1.89
N ILE A 111 -5.21 16.16 -3.02
CA ILE A 111 -5.84 16.81 -4.17
C ILE A 111 -7.22 17.35 -3.80
N ILE A 112 -8.06 16.56 -3.12
CA ILE A 112 -9.40 16.99 -2.67
C ILE A 112 -9.29 18.22 -1.78
N LEU A 113 -8.46 18.17 -0.73
CA LEU A 113 -8.32 19.28 0.23
C LEU A 113 -7.72 20.54 -0.42
N SER A 114 -6.75 20.38 -1.31
CA SER A 114 -6.15 21.49 -2.05
C SER A 114 -7.15 22.14 -3.00
N ALA A 115 -7.90 21.35 -3.76
CA ALA A 115 -8.94 21.85 -4.66
C ALA A 115 -10.02 22.64 -3.91
N LEU A 116 -10.53 22.10 -2.82
CA LEU A 116 -11.53 22.77 -1.97
C LEU A 116 -10.99 24.07 -1.33
N ALA A 117 -9.69 24.19 -1.15
CA ALA A 117 -9.03 25.38 -0.65
C ALA A 117 -8.59 26.36 -1.76
N GLY A 118 -8.85 26.06 -3.03
CA GLY A 118 -8.39 26.88 -4.17
C GLY A 118 -6.86 26.90 -4.35
N LYS A 119 -6.16 25.89 -3.86
CA LYS A 119 -4.71 25.77 -3.94
C LYS A 119 -4.29 24.97 -5.17
N PRO A 120 -3.04 25.17 -5.66
CA PRO A 120 -2.50 24.36 -6.75
C PRO A 120 -2.57 22.86 -6.47
N LEU A 121 -2.87 22.06 -7.51
CA LEU A 121 -2.93 20.62 -7.49
C LEU A 121 -1.65 20.06 -8.13
N PRO A 122 -0.61 19.72 -7.35
CA PRO A 122 0.68 19.33 -7.90
C PRO A 122 0.61 17.94 -8.52
N VAL A 123 0.97 17.85 -9.80
CA VAL A 123 1.17 16.61 -10.55
C VAL A 123 2.67 16.49 -10.83
N TYR A 124 3.29 15.42 -10.34
CA TYR A 124 4.72 15.17 -10.52
C TYR A 124 5.02 14.66 -11.94
N GLY A 125 6.08 15.21 -12.55
CA GLY A 125 6.43 14.92 -13.95
C GLY A 125 5.27 15.29 -14.88
N ASP A 126 4.90 14.39 -15.76
CA ASP A 126 3.75 14.51 -16.67
C ASP A 126 2.48 13.79 -16.14
N GLY A 127 2.56 13.18 -14.95
CA GLY A 127 1.48 12.42 -14.33
C GLY A 127 1.22 11.05 -14.96
N SER A 128 2.16 10.55 -15.75
CA SER A 128 2.05 9.24 -16.44
C SER A 128 2.22 8.03 -15.53
N GLN A 129 2.76 8.22 -14.32
CA GLN A 129 2.96 7.12 -13.35
C GLN A 129 1.64 6.39 -13.10
N VAL A 130 1.63 5.09 -13.35
CA VAL A 130 0.47 4.22 -13.16
C VAL A 130 0.49 3.64 -11.75
N ARG A 131 -0.70 3.57 -11.14
CA ARG A 131 -0.92 2.88 -9.86
C ARG A 131 -2.21 2.09 -9.94
N ASP A 132 -2.21 0.90 -9.36
CA ASP A 132 -3.43 0.15 -9.08
C ASP A 132 -4.07 0.67 -7.78
N TRP A 133 -5.36 1.01 -7.84
CA TRP A 133 -6.09 1.62 -6.72
C TRP A 133 -7.08 0.65 -6.11
N LEU A 134 -6.81 0.27 -4.87
CA LEU A 134 -7.59 -0.69 -4.08
C LEU A 134 -8.43 0.04 -3.02
N TYR A 135 -9.75 -0.16 -3.05
CA TYR A 135 -10.61 0.42 -2.02
C TYR A 135 -10.36 -0.23 -0.66
N VAL A 136 -10.24 0.59 0.38
CA VAL A 136 -9.75 0.14 1.69
C VAL A 136 -10.64 -0.90 2.37
N GLU A 137 -11.95 -0.87 2.15
CA GLU A 137 -12.87 -1.88 2.70
C GLU A 137 -12.72 -3.23 1.98
N ASP A 138 -12.48 -3.23 0.67
CA ASP A 138 -12.17 -4.45 -0.09
C ASP A 138 -10.84 -5.04 0.37
N HIS A 139 -9.84 -4.20 0.62
CA HIS A 139 -8.58 -4.64 1.21
C HIS A 139 -8.80 -5.29 2.58
N ALA A 140 -9.57 -4.66 3.47
CA ALA A 140 -9.86 -5.20 4.80
C ALA A 140 -10.60 -6.56 4.71
N ALA A 141 -11.54 -6.69 3.78
CA ALA A 141 -12.25 -7.97 3.54
C ALA A 141 -11.30 -9.06 3.01
N ALA A 142 -10.39 -8.70 2.09
CA ALA A 142 -9.35 -9.61 1.58
C ALA A 142 -8.40 -10.06 2.69
N LEU A 143 -7.93 -9.15 3.56
CA LEU A 143 -7.09 -9.49 4.73
C LEU A 143 -7.78 -10.50 5.65
N LEU A 144 -9.07 -10.29 5.96
CA LEU A 144 -9.85 -11.22 6.76
C LEU A 144 -9.98 -12.60 6.09
N THR A 145 -10.16 -12.62 4.77
CA THR A 145 -10.22 -13.86 3.99
C THR A 145 -8.89 -14.61 4.07
N VAL A 146 -7.76 -13.92 3.90
CA VAL A 146 -6.42 -14.52 4.00
C VAL A 146 -6.16 -15.06 5.41
N VAL A 147 -6.51 -14.32 6.47
CA VAL A 147 -6.33 -14.79 7.85
C VAL A 147 -7.14 -16.06 8.13
N ARG A 148 -8.39 -16.15 7.62
CA ARG A 148 -9.30 -17.27 7.88
C ARG A 148 -9.02 -18.50 7.04
N SER A 149 -8.62 -18.29 5.78
CA SER A 149 -8.59 -19.36 4.77
C SER A 149 -7.24 -19.50 4.07
N GLY A 150 -6.30 -18.58 4.30
CA GLY A 150 -4.98 -18.62 3.69
C GLY A 150 -4.14 -19.80 4.20
N LYS A 151 -3.35 -20.35 3.30
CA LYS A 151 -2.41 -21.43 3.60
C LYS A 151 -1.18 -20.85 4.29
N VAL A 152 -0.85 -21.37 5.46
CA VAL A 152 0.32 -20.96 6.24
C VAL A 152 1.60 -21.09 5.41
N GLY A 153 2.44 -20.07 5.47
CA GLY A 153 3.70 -19.98 4.74
C GLY A 153 3.59 -19.29 3.36
N GLU A 154 2.37 -19.06 2.87
CA GLU A 154 2.15 -18.47 1.55
C GLU A 154 2.07 -16.93 1.58
N THR A 155 2.31 -16.35 0.41
CA THR A 155 2.15 -14.93 0.11
C THR A 155 0.95 -14.75 -0.81
N TYR A 156 0.23 -13.63 -0.66
CA TYR A 156 -0.96 -13.28 -1.46
C TYR A 156 -0.87 -11.84 -1.92
N ASN A 157 -1.00 -11.61 -3.23
CA ASN A 157 -1.14 -10.27 -3.78
C ASN A 157 -2.61 -9.83 -3.71
N ILE A 158 -2.85 -8.59 -3.26
CA ILE A 158 -4.18 -8.00 -3.17
C ILE A 158 -4.19 -6.71 -3.97
N GLY A 159 -4.78 -6.75 -5.15
CA GLY A 159 -4.91 -5.63 -6.07
C GLY A 159 -6.37 -5.25 -6.33
N GLY A 160 -6.57 -4.05 -6.88
CA GLY A 160 -7.88 -3.52 -7.23
C GLY A 160 -8.29 -3.80 -8.67
N HIS A 161 -7.37 -4.22 -9.55
CA HIS A 161 -7.53 -4.24 -11.01
C HIS A 161 -8.07 -2.91 -11.55
N ASN A 162 -7.55 -1.82 -11.02
CA ASN A 162 -8.00 -0.46 -11.31
C ASN A 162 -6.78 0.45 -11.52
N GLU A 163 -5.97 0.10 -12.49
CA GLU A 163 -4.77 0.84 -12.87
C GLU A 163 -5.16 2.18 -13.48
N ARG A 164 -4.61 3.26 -12.93
CA ARG A 164 -4.83 4.63 -13.39
C ARG A 164 -3.51 5.41 -13.35
N ARG A 165 -3.33 6.27 -14.36
CA ARG A 165 -2.29 7.29 -14.30
C ARG A 165 -2.63 8.32 -13.22
N ASN A 166 -1.63 8.85 -12.55
CA ASN A 166 -1.82 9.89 -11.53
C ASN A 166 -2.64 11.07 -12.06
N LEU A 167 -2.37 11.54 -13.28
CA LEU A 167 -3.14 12.62 -13.90
C LEU A 167 -4.61 12.26 -14.06
N GLN A 168 -4.94 11.03 -14.48
CA GLN A 168 -6.34 10.58 -14.61
C GLN A 168 -7.08 10.60 -13.27
N VAL A 169 -6.39 10.23 -12.18
CA VAL A 169 -6.98 10.30 -10.84
C VAL A 169 -7.26 11.74 -10.43
N VAL A 170 -6.31 12.66 -10.68
CA VAL A 170 -6.48 14.09 -10.38
C VAL A 170 -7.62 14.70 -11.19
N GLU A 171 -7.69 14.42 -12.49
CA GLU A 171 -8.79 14.88 -13.35
C GLU A 171 -10.15 14.35 -12.91
N ALA A 172 -10.24 13.05 -12.56
CA ALA A 172 -11.46 12.45 -12.06
C ALA A 172 -11.93 13.10 -10.74
N ILE A 173 -11.01 13.44 -9.84
CA ILE A 173 -11.34 14.19 -8.62
C ILE A 173 -11.89 15.57 -8.97
N CYS A 174 -11.27 16.30 -9.90
CA CYS A 174 -11.75 17.59 -10.35
C CYS A 174 -13.18 17.50 -10.93
N ASP A 175 -13.43 16.50 -11.79
CA ASP A 175 -14.75 16.30 -12.42
C ASP A 175 -15.82 15.95 -11.39
N LEU A 176 -15.49 15.15 -10.37
CA LEU A 176 -16.39 14.85 -9.24
C LEU A 176 -16.66 16.09 -8.38
N LEU A 177 -15.65 16.91 -8.12
CA LEU A 177 -15.81 18.15 -7.36
C LEU A 177 -16.66 19.17 -8.13
N GLU A 178 -16.57 19.26 -9.47
CA GLU A 178 -17.47 20.12 -10.26
C GLU A 178 -18.94 19.76 -10.04
N GLN A 179 -19.25 18.46 -9.85
CA GLN A 179 -20.61 17.99 -9.65
C GLN A 179 -21.07 18.12 -8.18
N LEU A 180 -20.20 17.77 -7.23
CA LEU A 180 -20.54 17.65 -5.81
C LEU A 180 -20.38 18.97 -5.04
N ARG A 181 -19.53 19.89 -5.54
CA ARG A 181 -19.21 21.17 -4.93
C ARG A 181 -19.16 22.27 -5.99
N PRO A 182 -20.31 22.61 -6.60
CA PRO A 182 -20.39 23.62 -7.68
C PRO A 182 -19.97 25.00 -7.22
N GLU A 183 -20.14 25.33 -5.92
CA GLU A 183 -19.64 26.55 -5.32
C GLU A 183 -18.13 26.45 -5.13
N LYS A 184 -17.38 27.13 -5.96
CA LYS A 184 -15.91 27.09 -5.97
C LYS A 184 -15.27 28.12 -5.05
N PRO A 185 -14.02 27.90 -4.64
CA PRO A 185 -13.24 28.93 -3.93
C PRO A 185 -13.11 30.24 -4.76
N PRO A 186 -12.96 31.40 -4.10
CA PRO A 186 -12.79 32.66 -4.79
C PRO A 186 -11.64 32.64 -5.82
N GLY A 187 -11.93 33.11 -7.03
CA GLY A 187 -10.95 33.17 -8.13
C GLY A 187 -10.74 31.85 -8.90
N VAL A 188 -11.48 30.79 -8.61
CA VAL A 188 -11.43 29.51 -9.30
C VAL A 188 -12.64 29.39 -10.23
N SER A 189 -12.43 29.25 -11.54
CA SER A 189 -13.52 29.06 -12.52
C SER A 189 -13.80 27.56 -12.72
N ALA A 190 -12.76 26.72 -12.73
CA ALA A 190 -12.85 25.27 -12.77
C ALA A 190 -11.76 24.62 -11.93
N TYR A 191 -12.05 23.49 -11.26
CA TYR A 191 -11.04 22.80 -10.44
C TYR A 191 -9.83 22.32 -11.26
N LYS A 192 -10.03 21.95 -12.52
CA LYS A 192 -8.94 21.55 -13.43
C LYS A 192 -7.91 22.65 -13.70
N GLU A 193 -8.30 23.93 -13.60
CA GLU A 193 -7.36 25.05 -13.76
C GLU A 193 -6.30 25.12 -12.65
N LEU A 194 -6.55 24.47 -11.53
CA LEU A 194 -5.61 24.37 -10.40
C LEU A 194 -4.50 23.34 -10.63
N ILE A 195 -4.59 22.48 -11.65
CA ILE A 195 -3.58 21.46 -11.93
C ILE A 195 -2.27 22.15 -12.31
N THR A 196 -1.20 21.78 -11.62
CA THR A 196 0.14 22.34 -11.81
C THR A 196 1.15 21.22 -11.92
N PHE A 197 1.87 21.18 -13.04
CA PHE A 197 2.95 20.19 -13.21
C PHE A 197 4.20 20.66 -12.48
N VAL A 198 4.79 19.78 -11.69
CA VAL A 198 5.99 20.03 -10.89
C VAL A 198 7.08 19.03 -11.24
N THR A 199 8.34 19.35 -10.96
CA THR A 199 9.47 18.44 -11.17
C THR A 199 9.23 17.12 -10.45
N ASP A 200 9.50 16.01 -11.14
CA ASP A 200 9.35 14.67 -10.54
C ASP A 200 10.30 14.48 -9.36
N ARG A 201 9.95 13.58 -8.48
CA ARG A 201 10.80 13.21 -7.35
C ARG A 201 12.01 12.44 -7.86
N PRO A 202 13.19 12.63 -7.23
CA PRO A 202 14.37 11.84 -7.56
C PRO A 202 14.20 10.36 -7.21
#